data_d4363bacb92a95125ea3283cf590af79
#
_entry.id   d4363bacb92a95125ea3283cf590af79
#
_cell.length_a   1.000
_cell.length_b   1.000
_cell.length_c   1.000
_cell.angle_alpha   90.00
_cell.angle_beta   90.00
_cell.angle_gamma   90.00
#
_symmetry.space_group_name_H-M   'P 1'
#
loop_
_entity.id
_entity.type
_entity.pdbx_description
1 polymer ?
#
loop_
_entity_poly.entity_id
_entity_poly.type
_entity_poly.pdbx_seq_one_letter_code
_entity_poly.pdbx_strand_id
1 'polypeptide(L)'
;MKVGIGTYSFGGIASYLGLGPTLLEKFQTIRDLGFTSVELLPVDLEHDVEDIKKWLSETGLTVTSVHAEPTEEIVKKMAALGGQAVIWAGTPFCSKAEAIEVAHLLDEMAEMAEPYGIKIGYHNHSQEFYFDEGKTLLEHLLDNSTKCYSQLDCGWAQNGGMYPPYFIRKYKNRIVSIHVKENSKVVGPGDRPASRHQEGGPKGSPFANVKELPLEERQKILDGFTAQQNSPEGKKRFEVQCKMGAPESNIDWKEIKKALDEQDFEAFWVVEREGFYDEHDKCLADDCAWLKENIQ
;
A
#
# COMPACT_ATOMS: atom_id res chain seq x y z
N MET A 1 -16.58 -10.22 -2.33
CA MET A 1 -15.43 -9.29 -2.12
C MET A 1 -14.56 -9.81 -0.97
N LYS A 2 -13.24 -9.86 -1.16
CA LYS A 2 -12.28 -10.16 -0.08
C LYS A 2 -11.74 -8.84 0.49
N VAL A 3 -11.92 -8.63 1.79
CA VAL A 3 -11.40 -7.45 2.49
C VAL A 3 -10.14 -7.86 3.22
N GLY A 4 -9.03 -7.28 2.81
CA GLY A 4 -7.72 -7.46 3.41
C GLY A 4 -7.25 -6.23 4.16
N ILE A 5 -6.09 -6.36 4.79
CA ILE A 5 -5.39 -5.28 5.48
C ILE A 5 -3.88 -5.45 5.34
N GLY A 6 -3.17 -4.33 5.26
CA GLY A 6 -1.71 -4.34 5.28
C GLY A 6 -1.16 -4.67 6.68
N THR A 7 -0.18 -5.58 6.75
CA THR A 7 0.54 -5.88 8.00
C THR A 7 1.27 -4.65 8.55
N TYR A 8 1.49 -3.63 7.72
CA TYR A 8 2.00 -2.32 8.13
C TYR A 8 1.17 -1.69 9.25
N SER A 9 -0.16 -1.85 9.20
CA SER A 9 -1.06 -1.33 10.23
C SER A 9 -0.79 -1.89 11.64
N PHE A 10 -0.06 -3.01 11.74
CA PHE A 10 0.25 -3.68 13.02
C PHE A 10 1.75 -3.62 13.32
N GLY A 11 2.20 -2.46 13.75
CA GLY A 11 3.59 -2.23 14.15
C GLY A 11 4.40 -1.34 13.21
N GLY A 12 4.00 -1.15 11.96
CA GLY A 12 4.64 -0.22 11.04
C GLY A 12 6.18 -0.33 11.04
N ILE A 13 6.85 0.78 11.34
CA ILE A 13 8.31 0.88 11.43
C ILE A 13 8.88 -0.04 12.53
N ALA A 14 8.18 -0.26 13.65
CA ALA A 14 8.63 -1.16 14.69
C ALA A 14 8.86 -2.60 14.17
N SER A 15 8.09 -3.04 13.17
CA SER A 15 8.29 -4.35 12.51
C SER A 15 9.64 -4.45 11.83
N TYR A 16 10.05 -3.42 11.09
CA TYR A 16 11.37 -3.37 10.45
C TYR A 16 12.52 -3.34 11.47
N LEU A 17 12.28 -2.76 12.62
CA LEU A 17 13.24 -2.69 13.73
C LEU A 17 13.27 -3.98 14.58
N GLY A 18 12.38 -4.93 14.33
CA GLY A 18 12.24 -6.14 15.17
C GLY A 18 11.76 -5.81 16.59
N LEU A 19 10.95 -4.76 16.75
CA LEU A 19 10.38 -4.29 18.02
C LEU A 19 8.85 -4.33 18.02
N GLY A 20 8.25 -4.70 16.90
CA GLY A 20 6.81 -4.87 16.74
C GLY A 20 6.31 -6.26 17.11
N PRO A 21 5.00 -6.50 16.96
CA PRO A 21 4.43 -7.84 17.10
C PRO A 21 5.04 -8.81 16.09
N THR A 22 5.09 -10.08 16.44
CA THR A 22 5.48 -11.17 15.53
C THR A 22 4.46 -11.29 14.40
N LEU A 23 4.85 -11.89 13.27
CA LEU A 23 3.94 -12.07 12.14
C LEU A 23 2.72 -12.93 12.52
N LEU A 24 2.90 -13.96 13.34
CA LEU A 24 1.79 -14.77 13.83
C LEU A 24 0.81 -13.96 14.70
N GLU A 25 1.31 -13.13 15.62
CA GLU A 25 0.46 -12.24 16.43
C GLU A 25 -0.32 -11.25 15.55
N LYS A 26 0.32 -10.67 14.51
CA LYS A 26 -0.38 -9.84 13.52
C LYS A 26 -1.51 -10.63 12.84
N PHE A 27 -1.25 -11.83 12.34
CA PHE A 27 -2.26 -12.64 11.68
C PHE A 27 -3.43 -12.99 12.60
N GLN A 28 -3.17 -13.31 13.86
CA GLN A 28 -4.20 -13.58 14.86
C GLN A 28 -5.09 -12.35 15.08
N THR A 29 -4.48 -11.18 15.28
CA THR A 29 -5.21 -9.92 15.44
C THR A 29 -6.04 -9.58 14.20
N ILE A 30 -5.45 -9.69 13.00
CA ILE A 30 -6.12 -9.44 11.73
C ILE A 30 -7.37 -10.32 11.56
N ARG A 31 -7.25 -11.61 11.85
CA ARG A 31 -8.39 -12.55 11.85
C ARG A 31 -9.47 -12.11 12.84
N ASP A 32 -9.08 -11.76 14.07
CA ASP A 32 -10.00 -11.41 15.15
C ASP A 32 -10.75 -10.10 14.87
N LEU A 33 -10.16 -9.18 14.11
CA LEU A 33 -10.79 -7.98 13.57
C LEU A 33 -11.73 -8.27 12.39
N GLY A 34 -11.74 -9.51 11.88
CA GLY A 34 -12.67 -9.96 10.85
C GLY A 34 -12.14 -9.88 9.42
N PHE A 35 -10.88 -9.52 9.18
CA PHE A 35 -10.30 -9.56 7.84
C PHE A 35 -10.08 -10.99 7.35
N THR A 36 -10.01 -11.18 6.04
CA THR A 36 -9.86 -12.49 5.39
C THR A 36 -8.58 -12.63 4.58
N SER A 37 -7.86 -11.54 4.39
CA SER A 37 -6.62 -11.53 3.63
C SER A 37 -5.64 -10.48 4.15
N VAL A 38 -4.38 -10.63 3.76
CA VAL A 38 -3.29 -9.75 4.18
C VAL A 38 -2.45 -9.30 3.00
N GLU A 39 -1.98 -8.07 3.09
CA GLU A 39 -0.85 -7.57 2.32
C GLU A 39 0.38 -7.55 3.22
N LEU A 40 1.46 -8.15 2.77
CA LEU A 40 2.70 -8.32 3.54
C LEU A 40 3.66 -7.15 3.33
N LEU A 41 4.63 -7.05 4.25
CA LEU A 41 5.83 -6.22 4.11
C LEU A 41 7.05 -7.11 3.74
N PRO A 42 8.13 -6.53 3.19
CA PRO A 42 9.38 -7.28 2.94
C PRO A 42 9.90 -7.98 4.18
N VAL A 43 9.80 -7.34 5.34
CA VAL A 43 10.24 -7.88 6.63
C VAL A 43 9.45 -9.13 7.05
N ASP A 44 8.20 -9.27 6.62
CA ASP A 44 7.38 -10.43 6.90
C ASP A 44 7.85 -11.65 6.07
N LEU A 45 8.44 -11.42 4.89
CA LEU A 45 9.03 -12.46 4.03
C LEU A 45 10.44 -12.90 4.45
N GLU A 46 11.00 -12.36 5.53
CA GLU A 46 12.23 -12.88 6.13
C GLU A 46 12.02 -14.23 6.85
N HIS A 47 10.78 -14.53 7.21
CA HIS A 47 10.40 -15.83 7.76
C HIS A 47 10.45 -16.93 6.70
N ASP A 48 10.61 -18.18 7.14
CA ASP A 48 10.49 -19.33 6.26
C ASP A 48 9.10 -19.41 5.64
N VAL A 49 9.02 -19.71 4.34
CA VAL A 49 7.76 -19.77 3.60
C VAL A 49 6.80 -20.81 4.19
N GLU A 50 7.32 -21.94 4.70
CA GLU A 50 6.47 -22.97 5.29
C GLU A 50 5.92 -22.54 6.66
N ASP A 51 6.66 -21.74 7.43
CA ASP A 51 6.14 -21.13 8.66
C ASP A 51 5.00 -20.13 8.34
N ILE A 52 5.19 -19.27 7.34
CA ILE A 52 4.14 -18.34 6.92
C ILE A 52 2.90 -19.10 6.45
N LYS A 53 3.04 -20.15 5.63
CA LYS A 53 1.91 -21.00 5.18
C LYS A 53 1.16 -21.61 6.35
N LYS A 54 1.89 -22.12 7.33
CA LYS A 54 1.33 -22.69 8.54
C LYS A 54 0.50 -21.66 9.30
N TRP A 55 1.03 -20.46 9.54
CA TRP A 55 0.32 -19.39 10.24
C TRP A 55 -0.90 -18.88 9.48
N LEU A 56 -0.81 -18.77 8.16
CA LEU A 56 -1.96 -18.46 7.30
C LEU A 56 -3.06 -19.52 7.42
N SER A 57 -2.68 -20.80 7.40
CA SER A 57 -3.62 -21.91 7.57
C SER A 57 -4.29 -21.90 8.96
N GLU A 58 -3.53 -21.65 10.03
CA GLU A 58 -4.02 -21.58 11.41
C GLU A 58 -5.00 -20.42 11.61
N THR A 59 -4.81 -19.32 10.91
CA THR A 59 -5.65 -18.12 11.00
C THR A 59 -6.76 -18.05 9.96
N GLY A 60 -6.71 -18.89 8.93
CA GLY A 60 -7.65 -18.86 7.81
C GLY A 60 -7.48 -17.65 6.88
N LEU A 61 -6.34 -16.95 6.97
CA LEU A 61 -6.02 -15.82 6.12
C LEU A 61 -5.41 -16.25 4.79
N THR A 62 -5.56 -15.41 3.75
CA THR A 62 -4.89 -15.56 2.47
C THR A 62 -4.00 -14.34 2.19
N VAL A 63 -2.89 -14.54 1.47
CA VAL A 63 -2.04 -13.43 1.04
C VAL A 63 -2.60 -12.85 -0.26
N THR A 64 -2.71 -11.53 -0.37
CA THR A 64 -3.03 -10.84 -1.63
C THR A 64 -1.78 -10.33 -2.34
N SER A 65 -0.97 -9.58 -1.63
CA SER A 65 0.16 -8.82 -2.17
C SER A 65 1.26 -8.63 -1.13
N VAL A 66 2.36 -8.07 -1.57
CA VAL A 66 3.42 -7.55 -0.72
C VAL A 66 3.86 -6.18 -1.23
N HIS A 67 4.07 -5.23 -0.32
CA HIS A 67 4.73 -3.96 -0.63
C HIS A 67 6.25 -4.15 -0.62
N ALA A 68 6.84 -4.39 -1.78
CA ALA A 68 8.28 -4.62 -1.92
C ALA A 68 8.78 -4.15 -3.29
N GLU A 69 10.08 -3.87 -3.40
CA GLU A 69 10.74 -3.81 -4.70
C GLU A 69 10.70 -5.21 -5.33
N PRO A 70 10.19 -5.35 -6.57
CA PRO A 70 10.02 -6.66 -7.19
C PRO A 70 11.36 -7.29 -7.57
N THR A 71 11.80 -8.25 -6.79
CA THR A 71 12.94 -9.13 -7.12
C THR A 71 12.45 -10.54 -7.39
N GLU A 72 13.23 -11.33 -8.14
CA GLU A 72 12.86 -12.72 -8.43
C GLU A 72 12.65 -13.56 -7.15
N GLU A 73 13.43 -13.29 -6.09
CA GLU A 73 13.28 -13.94 -4.80
C GLU A 73 11.90 -13.66 -4.17
N ILE A 74 11.50 -12.38 -4.12
CA ILE A 74 10.21 -11.96 -3.56
C ILE A 74 9.07 -12.52 -4.39
N VAL A 75 9.18 -12.49 -5.73
CA VAL A 75 8.19 -13.06 -6.64
C VAL A 75 8.01 -14.56 -6.38
N LYS A 76 9.10 -15.32 -6.23
CA LYS A 76 9.04 -16.76 -5.91
C LYS A 76 8.38 -17.03 -4.56
N LYS A 77 8.74 -16.27 -3.53
CA LYS A 77 8.10 -16.40 -2.19
C LYS A 77 6.60 -16.09 -2.28
N MET A 78 6.20 -15.03 -2.97
CA MET A 78 4.80 -14.68 -3.15
C MET A 78 4.02 -15.76 -3.91
N ALA A 79 4.58 -16.31 -4.98
CA ALA A 79 3.97 -17.42 -5.71
C ALA A 79 3.79 -18.65 -4.81
N ALA A 80 4.80 -18.99 -4.01
CA ALA A 80 4.74 -20.11 -3.07
C ALA A 80 3.69 -19.91 -1.97
N LEU A 81 3.41 -18.67 -1.55
CA LEU A 81 2.37 -18.32 -0.58
C LEU A 81 0.97 -18.19 -1.19
N GLY A 82 0.83 -18.35 -2.52
CA GLY A 82 -0.45 -18.13 -3.21
C GLY A 82 -0.85 -16.66 -3.34
N GLY A 83 0.10 -15.75 -3.16
CA GLY A 83 -0.08 -14.32 -3.39
C GLY A 83 -0.29 -14.01 -4.87
N GLN A 84 -0.74 -12.81 -5.20
CA GLN A 84 -1.15 -12.47 -6.56
C GLN A 84 -0.39 -11.28 -7.13
N ALA A 85 0.20 -10.45 -6.28
CA ALA A 85 0.94 -9.27 -6.72
C ALA A 85 2.13 -8.92 -5.83
N VAL A 86 3.15 -8.33 -6.44
CA VAL A 86 4.20 -7.57 -5.76
C VAL A 86 4.02 -6.10 -6.16
N ILE A 87 3.92 -5.24 -5.17
CA ILE A 87 3.58 -3.83 -5.35
C ILE A 87 4.78 -2.98 -4.95
N TRP A 88 5.28 -2.21 -5.91
CA TRP A 88 6.35 -1.26 -5.61
C TRP A 88 5.77 0.05 -5.12
N ALA A 89 6.05 0.39 -3.86
CA ALA A 89 5.67 1.64 -3.23
C ALA A 89 6.91 2.48 -2.95
N GLY A 90 6.80 3.80 -3.13
CA GLY A 90 7.81 4.73 -2.63
C GLY A 90 9.06 4.92 -3.50
N THR A 91 9.11 4.46 -4.75
CA THR A 91 10.15 4.92 -5.67
C THR A 91 9.84 6.35 -6.13
N PRO A 92 10.72 7.33 -5.88
CA PRO A 92 10.45 8.71 -6.28
C PRO A 92 10.60 8.89 -7.79
N PHE A 93 9.79 9.79 -8.36
CA PHE A 93 9.97 10.36 -9.69
C PHE A 93 9.29 11.72 -9.75
N CYS A 94 9.95 12.70 -10.36
CA CYS A 94 9.51 14.09 -10.30
C CYS A 94 9.09 14.67 -11.66
N SER A 95 9.21 13.92 -12.74
CA SER A 95 8.95 14.37 -14.10
C SER A 95 8.39 13.24 -14.96
N LYS A 96 7.80 13.61 -16.10
CA LYS A 96 7.39 12.66 -17.15
C LYS A 96 8.54 11.73 -17.56
N ALA A 97 9.75 12.29 -17.74
CA ALA A 97 10.90 11.48 -18.14
C ALA A 97 11.20 10.38 -17.11
N GLU A 98 11.26 10.74 -15.82
CA GLU A 98 11.48 9.77 -14.75
C GLU A 98 10.31 8.79 -14.56
N ALA A 99 9.07 9.23 -14.78
CA ALA A 99 7.91 8.35 -14.77
C ALA A 99 7.97 7.27 -15.86
N ILE A 100 8.47 7.64 -17.07
CA ILE A 100 8.73 6.71 -18.17
C ILE A 100 9.84 5.71 -17.81
N GLU A 101 10.92 6.16 -17.18
CA GLU A 101 11.96 5.26 -16.70
C GLU A 101 11.43 4.22 -15.70
N VAL A 102 10.61 4.67 -14.75
CA VAL A 102 9.97 3.75 -13.77
C VAL A 102 9.00 2.79 -14.46
N ALA A 103 8.26 3.27 -15.46
CA ALA A 103 7.35 2.44 -16.25
C ALA A 103 8.09 1.28 -16.94
N HIS A 104 9.24 1.55 -17.56
CA HIS A 104 10.07 0.53 -18.21
C HIS A 104 10.66 -0.45 -17.20
N LEU A 105 11.14 0.01 -16.05
CA LEU A 105 11.61 -0.87 -14.98
C LEU A 105 10.51 -1.80 -14.47
N LEU A 106 9.30 -1.28 -14.29
CA LEU A 106 8.15 -2.09 -13.86
C LEU A 106 7.74 -3.12 -14.93
N ASP A 107 7.85 -2.78 -16.23
CA ASP A 107 7.60 -3.74 -17.32
C ASP A 107 8.64 -4.86 -17.34
N GLU A 108 9.95 -4.55 -17.15
CA GLU A 108 11.01 -5.55 -17.00
C GLU A 108 10.76 -6.48 -15.79
N MET A 109 10.38 -5.91 -14.65
CA MET A 109 10.01 -6.68 -13.46
C MET A 109 8.77 -7.55 -13.70
N ALA A 110 7.78 -7.06 -14.45
CA ALA A 110 6.59 -7.81 -14.80
C ALA A 110 6.92 -8.99 -15.74
N GLU A 111 7.84 -8.82 -16.68
CA GLU A 111 8.34 -9.91 -17.54
C GLU A 111 9.03 -11.01 -16.72
N MET A 112 9.84 -10.63 -15.74
CA MET A 112 10.48 -11.56 -14.82
C MET A 112 9.45 -12.29 -13.95
N ALA A 113 8.34 -11.66 -13.56
CA ALA A 113 7.31 -12.22 -12.69
C ALA A 113 6.26 -13.07 -13.42
N GLU A 114 6.09 -12.88 -14.74
CA GLU A 114 5.07 -13.55 -15.57
C GLU A 114 5.09 -15.09 -15.45
N PRO A 115 6.27 -15.79 -15.49
CA PRO A 115 6.31 -17.25 -15.37
C PRO A 115 5.79 -17.78 -14.02
N TYR A 116 5.73 -16.93 -13.00
CA TYR A 116 5.25 -17.27 -11.65
C TYR A 116 3.78 -16.92 -11.45
N GLY A 117 3.12 -16.31 -12.44
CA GLY A 117 1.73 -15.84 -12.34
C GLY A 117 1.53 -14.66 -11.38
N ILE A 118 2.60 -13.94 -11.06
CA ILE A 118 2.57 -12.78 -10.14
C ILE A 118 2.47 -11.48 -10.95
N LYS A 119 1.52 -10.62 -10.59
CA LYS A 119 1.37 -9.28 -11.17
C LYS A 119 2.33 -8.31 -10.49
N ILE A 120 2.93 -7.41 -11.26
CA ILE A 120 3.70 -6.29 -10.73
C ILE A 120 2.87 -5.03 -10.78
N GLY A 121 2.81 -4.30 -9.66
CA GLY A 121 2.02 -3.07 -9.54
C GLY A 121 2.81 -1.93 -8.91
N TYR A 122 2.29 -0.72 -9.11
CA TYR A 122 2.76 0.50 -8.46
C TYR A 122 1.69 1.04 -7.50
N HIS A 123 2.11 1.41 -6.27
CA HIS A 123 1.26 2.06 -5.27
C HIS A 123 1.56 3.56 -5.24
N ASN A 124 0.51 4.37 -5.31
CA ASN A 124 0.59 5.82 -5.26
C ASN A 124 0.36 6.39 -3.86
N HIS A 125 0.97 7.56 -3.63
CA HIS A 125 0.57 8.54 -2.63
C HIS A 125 -0.10 9.75 -3.33
N SER A 126 -0.26 10.87 -2.63
CA SER A 126 -0.81 12.09 -3.24
C SER A 126 0.15 12.76 -4.23
N GLN A 127 1.45 12.63 -4.01
CA GLN A 127 2.49 13.31 -4.81
C GLN A 127 2.54 12.84 -6.26
N GLU A 128 2.15 11.60 -6.58
CA GLU A 128 2.10 11.08 -7.94
C GLU A 128 0.98 11.72 -8.78
N PHE A 129 0.09 12.48 -8.13
CA PHE A 129 -0.91 13.31 -8.81
C PHE A 129 -0.41 14.74 -9.11
N TYR A 130 0.87 15.03 -8.87
CA TYR A 130 1.50 16.25 -9.36
C TYR A 130 1.46 16.28 -10.89
N PHE A 131 1.07 17.46 -11.45
CA PHE A 131 0.96 17.65 -12.89
C PHE A 131 2.32 18.01 -13.51
N ASP A 132 2.71 17.28 -14.56
CA ASP A 132 3.84 17.56 -15.39
C ASP A 132 3.45 17.34 -16.87
N GLU A 133 3.76 18.27 -17.75
CA GLU A 133 3.41 18.20 -19.17
C GLU A 133 1.96 17.76 -19.49
N GLY A 134 0.98 18.28 -18.73
CA GLY A 134 -0.44 18.10 -19.01
C GLY A 134 -1.10 16.84 -18.49
N LYS A 135 -0.35 15.99 -17.77
CA LYS A 135 -0.84 14.78 -17.08
C LYS A 135 -0.25 14.68 -15.68
N THR A 136 -0.84 13.85 -14.83
CA THR A 136 -0.21 13.51 -13.56
C THR A 136 0.98 12.57 -13.76
N LEU A 137 1.91 12.55 -12.81
CA LEU A 137 3.07 11.66 -12.86
C LEU A 137 2.63 10.19 -12.93
N LEU A 138 1.58 9.80 -12.18
CA LEU A 138 1.05 8.43 -12.23
C LEU A 138 0.44 8.10 -13.61
N GLU A 139 -0.22 9.06 -14.26
CA GLU A 139 -0.72 8.87 -15.62
C GLU A 139 0.43 8.70 -16.62
N HIS A 140 1.50 9.47 -16.50
CA HIS A 140 2.70 9.27 -17.32
C HIS A 140 3.32 7.88 -17.14
N LEU A 141 3.38 7.37 -15.91
CA LEU A 141 3.85 6.01 -15.63
C LEU A 141 2.95 4.97 -16.32
N LEU A 142 1.65 5.00 -16.07
CA LEU A 142 0.73 3.98 -16.58
C LEU A 142 0.56 4.05 -18.10
N ASP A 143 0.60 5.24 -18.71
CA ASP A 143 0.48 5.42 -20.16
C ASP A 143 1.72 4.91 -20.92
N ASN A 144 2.88 4.83 -20.27
CA ASN A 144 4.14 4.37 -20.86
C ASN A 144 4.57 2.97 -20.39
N SER A 145 3.77 2.31 -19.55
CA SER A 145 3.93 0.91 -19.20
C SER A 145 2.86 0.07 -19.90
N THR A 146 3.21 -1.12 -20.33
CA THR A 146 2.31 -2.09 -20.96
C THR A 146 1.91 -3.24 -20.04
N LYS A 147 2.66 -3.48 -18.97
CA LYS A 147 2.52 -4.64 -18.07
C LYS A 147 2.27 -4.29 -16.61
N CYS A 148 2.64 -3.08 -16.18
CA CYS A 148 2.45 -2.65 -14.80
C CYS A 148 0.97 -2.45 -14.47
N TYR A 149 0.55 -2.94 -13.33
CA TYR A 149 -0.74 -2.66 -12.71
C TYR A 149 -0.65 -1.48 -11.73
N SER A 150 -1.80 -0.91 -11.38
CA SER A 150 -1.90 0.04 -10.27
C SER A 150 -2.53 -0.67 -9.06
N GLN A 151 -1.92 -0.49 -7.90
CA GLN A 151 -2.63 -0.52 -6.64
C GLN A 151 -3.00 0.92 -6.32
N LEU A 152 -4.26 1.29 -6.59
CA LEU A 152 -4.71 2.65 -6.38
C LEU A 152 -5.04 2.87 -4.89
N ASP A 153 -4.23 3.68 -4.20
CA ASP A 153 -4.67 4.23 -2.91
C ASP A 153 -5.71 5.31 -3.17
N CYS A 154 -6.97 4.98 -2.89
CA CYS A 154 -8.11 5.86 -3.15
C CYS A 154 -8.10 7.09 -2.25
N GLY A 155 -7.60 6.96 -1.02
CA GLY A 155 -7.46 8.07 -0.09
C GLY A 155 -6.41 9.07 -0.55
N TRP A 156 -5.23 8.61 -0.90
CA TRP A 156 -4.18 9.48 -1.43
C TRP A 156 -4.53 10.06 -2.79
N ALA A 157 -5.22 9.30 -3.66
CA ALA A 157 -5.72 9.82 -4.94
C ALA A 157 -6.71 10.97 -4.73
N GLN A 158 -7.73 10.77 -3.90
CA GLN A 158 -8.71 11.81 -3.57
C GLN A 158 -8.05 13.01 -2.89
N ASN A 159 -7.13 12.77 -1.96
CA ASN A 159 -6.35 13.82 -1.29
C ASN A 159 -5.53 14.63 -2.29
N GLY A 160 -4.91 13.98 -3.27
CA GLY A 160 -4.14 14.60 -4.35
C GLY A 160 -5.00 15.31 -5.42
N GLY A 161 -6.33 15.22 -5.32
CA GLY A 161 -7.26 15.88 -6.25
C GLY A 161 -7.69 15.01 -7.43
N MET A 162 -7.37 13.71 -7.42
CA MET A 162 -7.83 12.74 -8.43
C MET A 162 -9.09 12.03 -7.93
N TYR A 163 -10.16 12.03 -8.73
CA TYR A 163 -11.38 11.28 -8.44
C TYR A 163 -11.17 9.78 -8.75
N PRO A 164 -11.11 8.89 -7.74
CA PRO A 164 -10.73 7.49 -7.94
C PRO A 164 -11.58 6.73 -8.95
N PRO A 165 -12.93 6.85 -9.00
CA PRO A 165 -13.74 6.14 -9.99
C PRO A 165 -13.41 6.50 -11.44
N TYR A 166 -13.06 7.78 -11.72
CA TYR A 166 -12.60 8.19 -13.04
C TYR A 166 -11.27 7.52 -13.40
N PHE A 167 -10.32 7.52 -12.46
CA PHE A 167 -9.00 6.92 -12.67
C PHE A 167 -9.10 5.41 -12.92
N ILE A 168 -9.94 4.71 -12.15
CA ILE A 168 -10.18 3.26 -12.30
C ILE A 168 -10.73 2.95 -13.71
N ARG A 169 -11.73 3.72 -14.19
CA ARG A 169 -12.29 3.52 -15.54
C ARG A 169 -11.30 3.85 -16.64
N LYS A 170 -10.51 4.90 -16.46
CA LYS A 170 -9.45 5.29 -17.41
C LYS A 170 -8.42 4.18 -17.59
N TYR A 171 -8.05 3.51 -16.49
CA TYR A 171 -7.10 2.41 -16.48
C TYR A 171 -7.78 1.06 -16.24
N LYS A 172 -8.96 0.86 -16.84
CA LYS A 172 -9.72 -0.39 -16.78
C LYS A 172 -8.81 -1.58 -17.10
N ASN A 173 -8.94 -2.66 -16.33
CA ASN A 173 -8.11 -3.88 -16.40
C ASN A 173 -6.63 -3.68 -15.99
N ARG A 174 -6.31 -2.52 -15.39
CA ARG A 174 -4.97 -2.20 -14.88
C ARG A 174 -4.96 -1.97 -13.36
N ILE A 175 -6.10 -2.05 -12.66
CA ILE A 175 -6.20 -1.85 -11.20
C ILE A 175 -6.24 -3.22 -10.52
N VAL A 176 -5.09 -3.69 -10.01
CA VAL A 176 -5.00 -5.01 -9.37
C VAL A 176 -5.56 -5.00 -7.94
N SER A 177 -5.42 -3.90 -7.26
CA SER A 177 -5.96 -3.69 -5.90
C SER A 177 -6.22 -2.21 -5.65
N ILE A 178 -7.00 -1.93 -4.62
CA ILE A 178 -7.11 -0.59 -4.06
C ILE A 178 -6.69 -0.60 -2.59
N HIS A 179 -6.07 0.50 -2.15
CA HIS A 179 -6.00 0.82 -0.74
C HIS A 179 -7.23 1.61 -0.32
N VAL A 180 -7.85 1.11 0.74
CA VAL A 180 -9.02 1.72 1.37
C VAL A 180 -8.55 2.61 2.49
N LYS A 181 -8.52 3.89 2.22
CA LYS A 181 -8.11 4.95 3.16
C LYS A 181 -9.16 6.05 3.12
N GLU A 182 -9.95 6.19 4.19
CA GLU A 182 -11.03 7.18 4.23
C GLU A 182 -10.49 8.58 4.49
N ASN A 183 -10.99 9.55 3.74
CA ASN A 183 -10.57 10.94 3.82
C ASN A 183 -11.77 11.90 3.86
N SER A 184 -11.56 13.09 4.42
CA SER A 184 -12.57 14.15 4.56
C SER A 184 -12.31 15.38 3.70
N LYS A 185 -11.15 15.52 3.08
CA LYS A 185 -10.82 16.72 2.28
C LYS A 185 -9.75 16.47 1.23
N VAL A 186 -9.76 17.34 0.21
CA VAL A 186 -8.71 17.42 -0.80
C VAL A 186 -7.70 18.47 -0.35
N VAL A 187 -6.43 18.10 -0.35
CA VAL A 187 -5.30 18.99 0.01
C VAL A 187 -4.49 19.37 -1.24
N GLY A 188 -4.46 18.48 -2.22
CA GLY A 188 -3.63 18.58 -3.41
C GLY A 188 -2.39 17.68 -3.33
N PRO A 189 -1.64 17.55 -4.43
CA PRO A 189 -0.49 16.66 -4.51
C PRO A 189 0.74 17.17 -3.74
N GLY A 190 0.71 18.41 -3.23
CA GLY A 190 1.86 19.04 -2.60
C GLY A 190 2.89 19.59 -3.60
N ASP A 191 4.11 19.76 -3.12
CA ASP A 191 5.23 20.19 -3.95
C ASP A 191 5.66 19.09 -4.93
N ARG A 192 6.42 19.48 -5.96
CA ARG A 192 7.02 18.52 -6.89
C ARG A 192 7.83 17.47 -6.13
N PRO A 193 7.64 16.17 -6.39
CA PRO A 193 8.40 15.11 -5.74
C PRO A 193 9.92 15.25 -5.98
N ALA A 194 10.71 14.60 -5.14
CA ALA A 194 12.14 14.52 -5.36
C ALA A 194 12.49 13.69 -6.60
N SER A 195 13.58 14.04 -7.28
CA SER A 195 14.11 13.25 -8.39
C SER A 195 14.69 11.93 -7.88
N ARG A 196 14.45 10.86 -8.63
CA ARG A 196 15.08 9.55 -8.39
C ARG A 196 16.60 9.56 -8.60
N HIS A 197 17.10 10.55 -9.34
CA HIS A 197 18.52 10.76 -9.63
C HIS A 197 19.20 11.77 -8.72
N GLN A 198 18.50 12.21 -7.66
CA GLN A 198 19.08 13.18 -6.71
C GLN A 198 20.34 12.60 -6.06
N GLU A 199 21.46 13.32 -6.18
CA GLU A 199 22.71 12.93 -5.53
C GLU A 199 22.53 12.87 -4.00
N GLY A 200 23.02 11.80 -3.38
CA GLY A 200 22.91 11.59 -1.93
C GLY A 200 21.53 11.13 -1.46
N GLY A 201 20.57 10.86 -2.36
CA GLY A 201 19.31 10.22 -2.02
C GLY A 201 19.54 8.79 -1.49
N PRO A 202 18.61 8.26 -0.67
CA PRO A 202 18.75 6.92 -0.12
C PRO A 202 18.78 5.89 -1.27
N LYS A 203 19.84 5.08 -1.32
CA LYS A 203 19.91 3.92 -2.20
C LYS A 203 19.42 2.70 -1.43
N GLY A 204 18.29 2.13 -1.84
CA GLY A 204 17.68 0.98 -1.19
C GLY A 204 16.76 1.35 -0.02
N SER A 205 16.29 0.34 0.69
CA SER A 205 15.41 0.52 1.86
C SER A 205 16.13 1.30 2.97
N PRO A 206 15.54 2.36 3.53
CA PRO A 206 16.11 3.06 4.69
C PRO A 206 16.17 2.16 5.93
N PHE A 207 15.55 0.99 5.88
CA PHE A 207 15.53 -0.02 6.95
C PHE A 207 16.45 -1.21 6.67
N ALA A 208 17.28 -1.17 5.61
CA ALA A 208 18.26 -2.23 5.37
C ALA A 208 19.20 -2.36 6.58
N ASN A 209 19.37 -3.59 7.07
CA ASN A 209 20.27 -3.96 8.17
C ASN A 209 19.98 -3.29 9.53
N VAL A 210 18.85 -2.58 9.70
CA VAL A 210 18.53 -1.93 10.99
C VAL A 210 18.36 -2.94 12.13
N LYS A 211 17.97 -4.18 11.85
CA LYS A 211 17.85 -5.25 12.85
C LYS A 211 19.20 -5.69 13.43
N GLU A 212 20.31 -5.44 12.72
CA GLU A 212 21.67 -5.75 13.17
C GLU A 212 22.19 -4.75 14.21
N LEU A 213 21.52 -3.58 14.31
CA LEU A 213 21.87 -2.58 15.31
C LEU A 213 21.55 -3.05 16.74
N PRO A 214 22.31 -2.59 17.75
CA PRO A 214 21.99 -2.82 19.16
C PRO A 214 20.55 -2.40 19.48
N LEU A 215 19.91 -3.10 20.42
CA LEU A 215 18.53 -2.84 20.83
C LEU A 215 18.29 -1.37 21.19
N GLU A 216 19.23 -0.76 21.92
CA GLU A 216 19.13 0.63 22.34
C GLU A 216 19.10 1.60 21.14
N GLU A 217 19.87 1.34 20.09
CA GLU A 217 19.87 2.15 18.88
C GLU A 217 18.58 1.99 18.09
N ARG A 218 18.07 0.77 17.96
CA ARG A 218 16.78 0.49 17.33
C ARG A 218 15.63 1.19 18.07
N GLN A 219 15.68 1.18 19.40
CA GLN A 219 14.69 1.90 20.23
C GLN A 219 14.76 3.42 20.00
N LYS A 220 15.95 4.00 19.93
CA LYS A 220 16.11 5.44 19.62
C LYS A 220 15.54 5.80 18.25
N ILE A 221 15.72 4.94 17.25
CA ILE A 221 15.13 5.13 15.92
C ILE A 221 13.60 5.14 16.04
N LEU A 222 13.02 4.15 16.71
CA LEU A 222 11.57 4.05 16.92
C LEU A 222 11.01 5.27 17.65
N ASP A 223 11.67 5.70 18.72
CA ASP A 223 11.29 6.88 19.52
C ASP A 223 11.32 8.15 18.66
N GLY A 224 12.30 8.29 17.78
CA GLY A 224 12.41 9.41 16.84
C GLY A 224 11.23 9.46 15.86
N PHE A 225 10.87 8.33 15.25
CA PHE A 225 9.70 8.23 14.37
C PHE A 225 8.39 8.51 15.12
N THR A 226 8.24 7.96 16.32
CA THR A 226 7.07 8.18 17.17
C THR A 226 6.94 9.66 17.55
N ALA A 227 8.03 10.32 17.89
CA ALA A 227 8.05 11.74 18.18
C ALA A 227 7.67 12.58 16.95
N GLN A 228 8.15 12.21 15.76
CA GLN A 228 7.81 12.90 14.52
C GLN A 228 6.31 12.73 14.17
N GLN A 229 5.75 11.52 14.30
CA GLN A 229 4.32 11.29 14.09
C GLN A 229 3.45 12.07 15.08
N ASN A 230 3.89 12.21 16.33
CA ASN A 230 3.19 12.94 17.37
C ASN A 230 3.42 14.48 17.34
N SER A 231 4.30 14.97 16.48
CA SER A 231 4.50 16.39 16.26
C SER A 231 3.24 17.05 15.69
N PRO A 232 3.08 18.38 15.81
CA PRO A 232 1.96 19.09 15.20
C PRO A 232 1.86 18.84 13.68
N GLU A 233 2.99 18.82 12.99
CA GLU A 233 3.08 18.55 11.54
C GLU A 233 2.70 17.11 11.21
N GLY A 234 3.20 16.14 11.99
CA GLY A 234 2.85 14.72 11.81
C GLY A 234 1.36 14.48 12.01
N LYS A 235 0.79 15.02 13.09
CA LYS A 235 -0.67 14.91 13.34
C LYS A 235 -1.50 15.55 12.25
N LYS A 236 -1.10 16.73 11.77
CA LYS A 236 -1.81 17.43 10.68
C LYS A 236 -1.88 16.61 9.39
N ARG A 237 -0.86 15.82 9.10
CA ARG A 237 -0.85 14.92 7.92
C ARG A 237 -2.02 13.94 7.94
N PHE A 238 -2.42 13.47 9.11
CA PHE A 238 -3.46 12.44 9.28
C PHE A 238 -4.82 12.99 9.73
N GLU A 239 -4.94 14.31 9.99
CA GLU A 239 -6.22 14.97 10.34
C GLU A 239 -7.31 14.80 9.28
N VAL A 240 -6.91 14.51 8.04
CA VAL A 240 -7.86 14.31 6.94
C VAL A 240 -8.53 12.94 7.00
N GLN A 241 -7.97 11.98 7.74
CA GLN A 241 -8.54 10.64 7.85
C GLN A 241 -9.71 10.65 8.82
N CYS A 242 -10.85 10.16 8.38
CA CYS A 242 -12.07 10.06 9.17
C CYS A 242 -12.58 8.62 9.23
N LYS A 243 -13.68 8.40 9.92
CA LYS A 243 -14.37 7.11 9.95
C LYS A 243 -14.99 6.82 8.60
N MET A 244 -14.96 5.56 8.14
CA MET A 244 -15.64 5.15 6.91
C MET A 244 -17.13 5.47 6.96
N GLY A 245 -17.62 6.09 5.90
CA GLY A 245 -19.02 6.50 5.79
C GLY A 245 -19.44 7.65 6.72
N ALA A 246 -18.49 8.36 7.35
CA ALA A 246 -18.79 9.55 8.12
C ALA A 246 -19.36 10.67 7.21
N PRO A 247 -20.15 11.61 7.75
CA PRO A 247 -20.72 12.70 6.95
C PRO A 247 -19.68 13.58 6.25
N GLU A 248 -18.49 13.68 6.82
CA GLU A 248 -17.36 14.43 6.27
C GLU A 248 -16.57 13.65 5.21
N SER A 249 -16.84 12.36 5.00
CA SER A 249 -16.20 11.54 3.96
C SER A 249 -16.38 12.17 2.58
N ASN A 250 -15.30 12.22 1.80
CA ASN A 250 -15.32 12.72 0.43
C ASN A 250 -15.02 11.63 -0.63
N ILE A 251 -15.01 10.36 -0.22
CA ILE A 251 -14.74 9.23 -1.11
C ILE A 251 -16.03 8.46 -1.40
N ASP A 252 -16.35 8.31 -2.68
CA ASP A 252 -17.52 7.54 -3.13
C ASP A 252 -17.17 6.06 -3.33
N TRP A 253 -17.14 5.32 -2.22
CA TRP A 253 -16.80 3.89 -2.23
C TRP A 253 -17.74 3.04 -3.09
N LYS A 254 -19.02 3.44 -3.20
CA LYS A 254 -19.99 2.72 -4.04
C LYS A 254 -19.69 2.90 -5.52
N GLU A 255 -19.30 4.11 -5.91
CA GLU A 255 -18.92 4.38 -7.30
C GLU A 255 -17.55 3.79 -7.65
N ILE A 256 -16.61 3.71 -6.67
CA ILE A 256 -15.37 2.95 -6.79
C ILE A 256 -15.67 1.47 -7.06
N LYS A 257 -16.58 0.86 -6.27
CA LYS A 257 -16.99 -0.54 -6.48
C LYS A 257 -17.53 -0.76 -7.89
N LYS A 258 -18.44 0.10 -8.36
CA LYS A 258 -18.97 -0.01 -9.72
C LYS A 258 -17.87 0.09 -10.78
N ALA A 259 -16.93 1.03 -10.63
CA ALA A 259 -15.83 1.17 -11.56
C ALA A 259 -14.91 -0.07 -11.57
N LEU A 260 -14.68 -0.70 -10.42
CA LEU A 260 -13.93 -1.96 -10.33
C LEU A 260 -14.69 -3.15 -10.92
N ASP A 261 -16.02 -3.20 -10.77
CA ASP A 261 -16.85 -4.26 -11.36
C ASP A 261 -16.92 -4.21 -12.89
N GLU A 262 -16.52 -3.11 -13.50
CA GLU A 262 -16.37 -2.99 -14.94
C GLU A 262 -15.10 -3.70 -15.49
N GLN A 263 -14.17 -4.11 -14.60
CA GLN A 263 -12.96 -4.86 -14.97
C GLN A 263 -13.28 -6.33 -15.26
N ASP A 264 -12.38 -6.98 -16.00
CA ASP A 264 -12.50 -8.41 -16.36
C ASP A 264 -12.03 -9.34 -15.24
N PHE A 265 -11.54 -8.78 -14.12
CA PHE A 265 -11.11 -9.53 -12.93
C PHE A 265 -11.43 -8.73 -11.65
N GLU A 266 -11.53 -9.44 -10.53
CA GLU A 266 -11.78 -8.85 -9.21
C GLU A 266 -10.49 -8.24 -8.64
N ALA A 267 -10.53 -6.94 -8.32
CA ALA A 267 -9.46 -6.27 -7.60
C ALA A 267 -9.54 -6.56 -6.09
N PHE A 268 -8.38 -6.54 -5.39
CA PHE A 268 -8.34 -6.68 -3.93
C PHE A 268 -8.68 -5.36 -3.25
N TRP A 269 -9.28 -5.45 -2.08
CA TRP A 269 -9.56 -4.34 -1.21
C TRP A 269 -8.68 -4.47 0.03
N VAL A 270 -7.73 -3.56 0.21
CA VAL A 270 -6.76 -3.59 1.31
C VAL A 270 -6.94 -2.34 2.15
N VAL A 271 -7.39 -2.51 3.38
CA VAL A 271 -7.51 -1.41 4.33
C VAL A 271 -6.10 -0.95 4.73
N GLU A 272 -5.89 0.35 4.68
CA GLU A 272 -4.71 0.99 5.24
C GLU A 272 -5.11 2.25 6.00
N ARG A 273 -4.68 2.34 7.26
CA ARG A 273 -4.96 3.47 8.12
C ARG A 273 -3.68 3.96 8.80
N GLU A 274 -3.48 5.27 8.78
CA GLU A 274 -2.36 5.94 9.44
C GLU A 274 -2.84 6.94 10.49
N GLY A 275 -4.10 7.40 10.40
CA GLY A 275 -4.77 8.25 11.36
C GLY A 275 -5.95 7.53 12.03
N PHE A 276 -6.08 7.67 13.33
CA PHE A 276 -7.06 6.97 14.15
C PHE A 276 -7.97 7.97 14.86
N TYR A 277 -9.27 7.77 14.78
CA TYR A 277 -10.30 8.59 15.45
C TYR A 277 -10.71 8.02 16.81
N ASP A 278 -10.30 6.78 17.09
CA ASP A 278 -10.56 6.01 18.32
C ASP A 278 -9.37 5.06 18.57
N GLU A 279 -9.50 4.07 19.44
CA GLU A 279 -8.51 3.01 19.64
C GLU A 279 -8.19 2.31 18.32
N HIS A 280 -6.91 1.97 18.13
CA HIS A 280 -6.38 1.41 16.88
C HIS A 280 -7.22 0.25 16.32
N ASP A 281 -7.36 -0.82 17.09
CA ASP A 281 -8.05 -2.04 16.65
C ASP A 281 -9.53 -1.80 16.39
N LYS A 282 -10.15 -0.89 17.17
CA LYS A 282 -11.54 -0.49 16.96
C LYS A 282 -11.73 0.23 15.64
N CYS A 283 -10.84 1.13 15.25
CA CYS A 283 -10.91 1.81 13.96
C CYS A 283 -10.83 0.79 12.80
N LEU A 284 -9.92 -0.17 12.89
CA LEU A 284 -9.73 -1.18 11.86
C LEU A 284 -10.92 -2.16 11.77
N ALA A 285 -11.49 -2.56 12.91
CA ALA A 285 -12.69 -3.38 12.97
C ALA A 285 -13.91 -2.64 12.37
N ASP A 286 -14.08 -1.37 12.69
CA ASP A 286 -15.13 -0.51 12.15
C ASP A 286 -15.03 -0.39 10.62
N ASP A 287 -13.82 -0.20 10.07
CA ASP A 287 -13.58 -0.14 8.62
C ASP A 287 -13.92 -1.47 7.93
N CYS A 288 -13.47 -2.59 8.52
CA CYS A 288 -13.78 -3.93 8.00
C CYS A 288 -15.29 -4.20 7.98
N ALA A 289 -15.99 -3.89 9.08
CA ALA A 289 -17.41 -4.06 9.19
C ALA A 289 -18.18 -3.19 8.19
N TRP A 290 -17.82 -1.90 8.08
CA TRP A 290 -18.46 -0.99 7.16
C TRP A 290 -18.34 -1.44 5.70
N LEU A 291 -17.15 -1.88 5.27
CA LEU A 291 -16.93 -2.42 3.93
C LEU A 291 -17.81 -3.62 3.64
N LYS A 292 -17.89 -4.56 4.57
CA LYS A 292 -18.72 -5.77 4.44
C LYS A 292 -20.21 -5.46 4.35
N GLU A 293 -20.67 -4.42 5.04
CA GLU A 293 -22.09 -4.04 5.06
C GLU A 293 -22.49 -3.19 3.83
N ASN A 294 -21.60 -2.36 3.32
CA ASN A 294 -21.96 -1.30 2.37
C ASN A 294 -21.42 -1.53 0.94
N ILE A 295 -20.45 -2.44 0.76
CA ILE A 295 -19.74 -2.64 -0.50
C ILE A 295 -19.87 -4.09 -1.03
N GLN A 296 -20.98 -4.75 -0.77
CA GLN A 296 -21.26 -6.11 -1.28
C GLN A 296 -21.57 -6.11 -2.77
#